data_7853b58c969372c86574beb86d3a033d
#
_entry.id   7853b58c969372c86574beb86d3a033d
#
_cell.length_a   1.000
_cell.length_b   1.000
_cell.length_c   1.000
_cell.angle_alpha   90.00
_cell.angle_beta   90.00
_cell.angle_gamma   90.00
#
_symmetry.space_group_name_H-M   'P 1'
#
loop_
_entity.id
_entity.type
_entity.pdbx_description
1 polymer ?
#
loop_
_entity_poly.entity_id
_entity_poly.type
_entity_poly.pdbx_seq_one_letter_code
_entity_poly.pdbx_strand_id
1 'polypeptide(L)'
;ADLTELGRTRVAVFCSGAKSILDIPRTLEYLETQGVPVFTFHASGEFPNFYTASSGCKVPVVSSVDHAARIVAANEQLGLENGIVFGVPIPREFEANGQEIQLAVEQAVLESKELGIDRLGKQVTPWLLQRVSSLAAHSVQNNIALVLNNARHAAECAMSLAGPRKPTVAQVHAPKKARIMVIGCAAVDITAQALKPSLSDPSTAPGSIDITVGGVALNIARAAHAMLEDKRTVVLVAPKADDTLGHLMQDDMRVSRMRTDALIQSARTPTCNLVLDAN
;
A
#
# COMPACT_ATOMS: atom_id res chain seq x y z
N ALA A 1 10.07 -6.64 8.47
CA ALA A 1 10.51 -5.66 7.47
C ALA A 1 9.72 -4.36 7.58
N ASP A 2 8.39 -4.37 7.42
CA ASP A 2 7.54 -3.17 7.37
C ASP A 2 7.60 -2.34 8.66
N LEU A 3 7.52 -2.98 9.81
CA LEU A 3 7.58 -2.31 11.11
C LEU A 3 8.92 -1.60 11.36
N THR A 4 10.02 -2.22 10.94
CA THR A 4 11.36 -1.61 11.02
C THR A 4 11.49 -0.43 10.06
N GLU A 5 10.89 -0.54 8.87
CA GLU A 5 10.91 0.54 7.89
C GLU A 5 10.15 1.77 8.38
N LEU A 6 9.04 1.58 9.09
CA LEU A 6 8.31 2.68 9.72
C LEU A 6 9.15 3.46 10.73
N GLY A 7 10.13 2.83 11.39
CA GLY A 7 11.03 3.51 12.34
C GLY A 7 12.03 4.47 11.67
N ARG A 8 12.20 4.43 10.36
CA ARG A 8 13.21 5.20 9.61
C ARG A 8 12.70 5.87 8.33
N THR A 9 11.40 5.83 8.09
CA THR A 9 10.79 6.43 6.90
C THR A 9 9.67 7.37 7.31
N ARG A 10 9.77 8.64 6.92
CA ARG A 10 8.75 9.66 7.16
C ARG A 10 7.51 9.39 6.34
N VAL A 11 6.59 8.64 6.88
CA VAL A 11 5.32 8.28 6.24
C VAL A 11 4.20 8.23 7.26
N ALA A 12 3.04 8.74 6.92
CA ALA A 12 1.82 8.54 7.68
C ALA A 12 1.02 7.38 7.06
N VAL A 13 0.86 6.30 7.80
CA VAL A 13 0.15 5.09 7.36
C VAL A 13 -1.24 5.06 7.98
N PHE A 14 -2.27 5.01 7.14
CA PHE A 14 -3.65 4.81 7.54
C PHE A 14 -4.04 3.36 7.24
N CYS A 15 -4.31 2.58 8.27
CA CYS A 15 -4.59 1.15 8.13
C CYS A 15 -5.71 0.70 9.07
N SER A 16 -6.34 -0.41 8.73
CA SER A 16 -7.38 -1.02 9.58
C SER A 16 -6.81 -1.85 10.73
N GLY A 17 -5.60 -1.51 11.17
CA GLY A 17 -4.86 -2.28 12.17
C GLY A 17 -3.99 -3.38 11.56
N ALA A 18 -3.42 -4.23 12.40
CA ALA A 18 -2.69 -5.40 11.95
C ALA A 18 -3.68 -6.50 11.52
N LYS A 19 -3.25 -7.39 10.61
CA LYS A 19 -4.06 -8.57 10.24
C LYS A 19 -4.36 -9.38 11.49
N SER A 20 -5.59 -9.81 11.67
CA SER A 20 -6.06 -10.56 12.84
C SER A 20 -5.36 -11.90 13.09
N ILE A 21 -4.62 -12.41 12.09
CA ILE A 21 -3.72 -13.56 12.21
C ILE A 21 -2.38 -13.24 12.91
N LEU A 22 -2.09 -11.95 13.14
CA LEU A 22 -0.85 -11.47 13.75
C LEU A 22 -1.07 -11.11 15.22
N ASP A 23 0.02 -11.13 15.98
CA ASP A 23 0.06 -10.72 17.39
C ASP A 23 0.04 -9.18 17.48
N ILE A 24 -1.13 -8.59 17.73
CA ILE A 24 -1.30 -7.14 17.79
C ILE A 24 -0.53 -6.54 18.97
N PRO A 25 -0.60 -7.06 20.20
CA PRO A 25 0.20 -6.54 21.30
C PRO A 25 1.69 -6.44 20.96
N ARG A 26 2.29 -7.51 20.47
CA ARG A 26 3.71 -7.51 20.05
C ARG A 26 3.99 -6.55 18.91
N THR A 27 3.05 -6.38 17.99
CA THR A 27 3.19 -5.42 16.87
C THR A 27 3.27 -3.99 17.40
N LEU A 28 2.41 -3.63 18.36
CA LEU A 28 2.39 -2.31 18.98
C LEU A 28 3.66 -2.06 19.83
N GLU A 29 4.09 -3.02 20.63
CA GLU A 29 5.35 -2.94 21.40
C GLU A 29 6.57 -2.78 20.49
N TYR A 30 6.60 -3.49 19.36
CA TYR A 30 7.69 -3.35 18.40
C TYR A 30 7.70 -1.98 17.74
N LEU A 31 6.53 -1.43 17.37
CA LEU A 31 6.42 -0.07 16.83
C LEU A 31 6.88 0.96 17.85
N GLU A 32 6.51 0.82 19.12
CA GLU A 32 6.98 1.67 20.20
C GLU A 32 8.51 1.62 20.34
N THR A 33 9.09 0.40 20.32
CA THR A 33 10.54 0.21 20.33
C THR A 33 11.26 0.90 19.16
N GLN A 34 10.60 0.96 18.00
CA GLN A 34 11.12 1.66 16.82
C GLN A 34 10.84 3.17 16.84
N GLY A 35 10.23 3.70 17.89
CA GLY A 35 9.87 5.11 18.01
C GLY A 35 8.74 5.53 17.06
N VAL A 36 7.89 4.59 16.63
CA VAL A 36 6.77 4.87 15.73
C VAL A 36 5.51 5.12 16.56
N PRO A 37 4.98 6.34 16.62
CA PRO A 37 3.75 6.63 17.31
C PRO A 37 2.55 6.00 16.59
N VAL A 38 1.67 5.38 17.38
CA VAL A 38 0.46 4.72 16.89
C VAL A 38 -0.76 5.39 17.49
N PHE A 39 -1.73 5.69 16.65
CA PHE A 39 -3.00 6.33 17.03
C PHE A 39 -4.19 5.55 16.49
N THR A 40 -5.38 5.83 17.02
CA THR A 40 -6.62 5.25 16.49
C THR A 40 -7.71 6.31 16.30
N PHE A 41 -8.54 6.16 15.27
CA PHE A 41 -9.77 6.91 15.09
C PHE A 41 -10.96 6.32 15.86
N HIS A 42 -10.76 5.18 16.52
CA HIS A 42 -11.81 4.56 17.33
C HIS A 42 -11.98 5.30 18.66
N ALA A 43 -13.22 5.73 18.96
CA ALA A 43 -13.52 6.55 20.13
C ALA A 43 -13.18 5.90 21.48
N SER A 44 -13.16 4.56 21.56
CA SER A 44 -12.77 3.83 22.78
C SER A 44 -11.26 3.85 23.05
N GLY A 45 -10.46 4.29 22.08
CA GLY A 45 -9.00 4.20 22.13
C GLY A 45 -8.44 2.84 21.72
N GLU A 46 -9.28 1.89 21.30
CA GLU A 46 -8.79 0.59 20.87
C GLU A 46 -8.23 0.63 19.45
N PHE A 47 -7.10 -0.03 19.26
CA PHE A 47 -6.50 -0.20 17.94
C PHE A 47 -7.30 -1.23 17.14
N PRO A 48 -7.62 -1.00 15.85
CA PRO A 48 -8.43 -1.93 15.08
C PRO A 48 -7.75 -3.28 14.85
N ASN A 49 -8.58 -4.33 14.78
CA ASN A 49 -8.16 -5.71 14.51
C ASN A 49 -8.62 -6.13 13.10
N PHE A 50 -8.19 -5.39 12.09
CA PHE A 50 -8.50 -5.57 10.68
C PHE A 50 -10.01 -5.64 10.38
N TYR A 51 -10.66 -6.77 10.61
CA TYR A 51 -12.10 -6.99 10.36
C TYR A 51 -13.01 -6.56 11.52
N THR A 52 -12.45 -6.24 12.68
CA THR A 52 -13.20 -5.74 13.85
C THR A 52 -12.64 -4.40 14.31
N ALA A 53 -13.52 -3.56 14.85
CA ALA A 53 -13.13 -2.24 15.31
C ALA A 53 -12.24 -2.28 16.57
N SER A 54 -12.24 -3.40 17.30
CA SER A 54 -11.62 -3.56 18.62
C SER A 54 -10.64 -4.74 18.64
N SER A 55 -9.43 -4.51 19.16
CA SER A 55 -8.42 -5.54 19.41
C SER A 55 -8.17 -5.79 20.90
N GLY A 56 -8.82 -5.05 21.79
CA GLY A 56 -8.50 -5.01 23.21
C GLY A 56 -7.23 -4.22 23.56
N CYS A 57 -6.45 -3.75 22.58
CA CYS A 57 -5.22 -2.98 22.79
C CYS A 57 -5.50 -1.49 22.63
N LYS A 58 -5.17 -0.69 23.65
CA LYS A 58 -5.42 0.76 23.65
C LYS A 58 -4.21 1.54 23.16
N VAL A 59 -4.48 2.53 22.35
CA VAL A 59 -3.53 3.54 21.86
C VAL A 59 -4.18 4.94 21.94
N PRO A 60 -3.43 6.04 21.85
CA PRO A 60 -3.98 7.39 21.85
C PRO A 60 -5.02 7.63 20.75
N VAL A 61 -6.07 8.36 21.09
CA VAL A 61 -7.19 8.65 20.18
C VAL A 61 -6.89 9.88 19.33
N VAL A 62 -7.21 9.79 18.06
CA VAL A 62 -7.28 10.92 17.13
C VAL A 62 -8.76 11.26 16.88
N SER A 63 -9.17 12.46 17.25
CA SER A 63 -10.56 12.88 17.22
C SER A 63 -11.09 13.26 15.84
N SER A 64 -10.18 13.56 14.91
CA SER A 64 -10.54 13.98 13.54
C SER A 64 -9.32 13.85 12.60
N VAL A 65 -9.60 13.90 11.31
CA VAL A 65 -8.57 13.93 10.27
C VAL A 65 -7.68 15.18 10.40
N ASP A 66 -8.22 16.33 10.78
CA ASP A 66 -7.44 17.54 11.04
C ASP A 66 -6.51 17.37 12.24
N HIS A 67 -6.93 16.60 13.25
CA HIS A 67 -6.08 16.26 14.38
C HIS A 67 -4.90 15.36 13.91
N ALA A 68 -5.16 14.37 13.06
CA ALA A 68 -4.11 13.54 12.45
C ALA A 68 -3.15 14.40 11.64
N ALA A 69 -3.65 15.34 10.82
CA ALA A 69 -2.83 16.25 10.03
C ALA A 69 -1.91 17.11 10.92
N ARG A 70 -2.40 17.63 12.04
CA ARG A 70 -1.55 18.38 13.00
C ARG A 70 -0.47 17.51 13.63
N ILE A 71 -0.75 16.25 13.92
CA ILE A 71 0.26 15.30 14.43
C ILE A 71 1.34 15.07 13.39
N VAL A 72 0.98 14.84 12.13
CA VAL A 72 1.95 14.66 11.03
C VAL A 72 2.79 15.93 10.84
N ALA A 73 2.17 17.11 10.83
CA ALA A 73 2.89 18.37 10.72
C ALA A 73 3.86 18.61 11.90
N ALA A 74 3.44 18.27 13.13
CA ALA A 74 4.30 18.39 14.30
C ALA A 74 5.51 17.44 14.24
N ASN A 75 5.31 16.19 13.78
CA ASN A 75 6.40 15.23 13.57
C ASN A 75 7.44 15.74 12.57
N GLU A 76 6.96 16.35 11.49
CA GLU A 76 7.83 16.98 10.48
C GLU A 76 8.57 18.18 11.04
N GLN A 77 7.89 19.09 11.76
CA GLN A 77 8.48 20.28 12.37
C GLN A 77 9.56 19.94 13.42
N LEU A 78 9.38 18.83 14.14
CA LEU A 78 10.36 18.31 15.10
C LEU A 78 11.55 17.63 14.41
N GLY A 79 11.52 17.47 13.11
CA GLY A 79 12.59 16.82 12.35
C GLY A 79 12.72 15.32 12.61
N LEU A 80 11.66 14.68 13.09
CA LEU A 80 11.66 13.24 13.36
C LEU A 80 11.64 12.46 12.05
N GLU A 81 12.40 11.38 11.99
CA GLU A 81 12.56 10.57 10.77
C GLU A 81 11.67 9.32 10.72
N ASN A 82 10.97 9.03 11.82
CA ASN A 82 10.04 7.91 11.93
C ASN A 82 8.71 8.19 11.21
N GLY A 83 8.05 7.12 10.83
CA GLY A 83 6.66 7.14 10.39
C GLY A 83 5.66 7.23 11.53
N ILE A 84 4.39 7.36 11.17
CA ILE A 84 3.25 7.42 12.09
C ILE A 84 2.19 6.43 11.61
N VAL A 85 1.56 5.70 12.54
CA VAL A 85 0.48 4.77 12.20
C VAL A 85 -0.85 5.26 12.76
N PHE A 86 -1.86 5.34 11.90
CA PHE A 86 -3.24 5.67 12.27
C PHE A 86 -4.14 4.46 12.01
N GLY A 87 -4.68 3.88 13.07
CA GLY A 87 -5.68 2.82 13.02
C GLY A 87 -7.06 3.39 12.66
N VAL A 88 -7.59 2.96 11.52
CA VAL A 88 -8.91 3.34 11.02
C VAL A 88 -9.86 2.16 11.19
N PRO A 89 -10.87 2.24 12.07
CA PRO A 89 -11.77 1.12 12.30
C PRO A 89 -12.61 0.81 11.07
N ILE A 90 -13.06 -0.43 10.98
CA ILE A 90 -14.00 -0.86 9.92
C ILE A 90 -15.28 0.00 9.98
N PRO A 91 -15.87 0.40 8.85
CA PRO A 91 -17.14 1.09 8.85
C PRO A 91 -18.23 0.25 9.53
N ARG A 92 -19.10 0.89 10.32
CA ARG A 92 -20.10 0.22 11.16
C ARG A 92 -21.02 -0.73 10.41
N GLU A 93 -21.34 -0.43 9.15
CA GLU A 93 -22.17 -1.27 8.30
C GLU A 93 -21.54 -2.63 7.96
N PHE A 94 -20.23 -2.76 8.10
CA PHE A 94 -19.47 -4.00 7.85
C PHE A 94 -19.02 -4.70 9.13
N GLU A 95 -19.27 -4.13 10.31
CA GLU A 95 -18.77 -4.64 11.58
C GLU A 95 -19.40 -6.01 11.95
N ALA A 96 -20.67 -6.23 11.66
CA ALA A 96 -21.36 -7.49 11.94
C ALA A 96 -20.72 -8.68 11.16
N ASN A 97 -20.39 -8.44 9.89
CA ASN A 97 -19.68 -9.43 9.07
C ASN A 97 -18.21 -9.59 9.51
N GLY A 98 -17.63 -8.54 10.12
CA GLY A 98 -16.28 -8.57 10.66
C GLY A 98 -16.10 -9.58 11.79
N GLN A 99 -17.10 -9.75 12.65
CA GLN A 99 -17.07 -10.74 13.73
C GLN A 99 -17.08 -12.18 13.18
N GLU A 100 -17.91 -12.46 12.17
CA GLU A 100 -17.94 -13.76 11.50
C GLU A 100 -16.58 -14.07 10.86
N ILE A 101 -15.98 -13.11 10.18
CA ILE A 101 -14.67 -13.26 9.57
C ILE A 101 -13.60 -13.46 10.64
N GLN A 102 -13.69 -12.78 11.80
CA GLN A 102 -12.77 -12.97 12.91
C GLN A 102 -12.80 -14.41 13.46
N LEU A 103 -13.98 -14.98 13.62
CA LEU A 103 -14.10 -16.39 14.03
C LEU A 103 -13.50 -17.34 12.98
N ALA A 104 -13.70 -17.05 11.69
CA ALA A 104 -13.07 -17.83 10.62
C ALA A 104 -11.54 -17.72 10.63
N VAL A 105 -11.00 -16.56 10.98
CA VAL A 105 -9.55 -16.36 11.16
C VAL A 105 -9.02 -17.17 12.33
N GLU A 106 -9.68 -17.13 13.48
CA GLU A 106 -9.30 -17.91 14.68
C GLU A 106 -9.31 -19.40 14.37
N GLN A 107 -10.33 -19.87 13.69
CA GLN A 107 -10.42 -21.27 13.25
C GLN A 107 -9.27 -21.62 12.29
N ALA A 108 -9.00 -20.81 11.28
CA ALA A 108 -7.91 -21.04 10.33
C ALA A 108 -6.53 -21.08 11.03
N VAL A 109 -6.32 -20.22 12.04
CA VAL A 109 -5.07 -20.21 12.84
C VAL A 109 -4.95 -21.50 13.67
N LEU A 110 -6.03 -21.98 14.28
CA LEU A 110 -6.02 -23.25 15.01
C LEU A 110 -5.70 -24.42 14.07
N GLU A 111 -6.38 -24.51 12.95
CA GLU A 111 -6.12 -25.55 11.94
C GLU A 111 -4.69 -25.51 11.41
N SER A 112 -4.11 -24.30 11.22
CA SER A 112 -2.72 -24.16 10.76
C SER A 112 -1.71 -24.75 11.75
N LYS A 113 -1.98 -24.63 13.05
CA LYS A 113 -1.14 -25.22 14.12
C LYS A 113 -1.28 -26.74 14.16
N GLU A 114 -2.51 -27.25 14.06
CA GLU A 114 -2.77 -28.68 14.05
C GLU A 114 -2.12 -29.39 12.86
N LEU A 115 -2.12 -28.73 11.69
CA LEU A 115 -1.51 -29.22 10.45
C LEU A 115 -0.01 -28.90 10.35
N GLY A 116 0.58 -28.18 11.31
CA GLY A 116 2.00 -27.80 11.27
C GLY A 116 2.34 -26.76 10.21
N ILE A 117 1.33 -26.15 9.60
CA ILE A 117 1.49 -25.11 8.56
C ILE A 117 2.14 -23.85 9.15
N ASP A 118 1.86 -23.53 10.42
CA ASP A 118 2.41 -22.39 11.16
C ASP A 118 3.95 -22.35 11.14
N ARG A 119 4.62 -23.48 10.86
CA ARG A 119 6.08 -23.62 10.79
C ARG A 119 6.65 -23.48 9.38
N LEU A 120 5.82 -23.35 8.35
CA LEU A 120 6.25 -23.33 6.94
C LEU A 120 6.68 -21.94 6.43
N GLY A 121 6.97 -20.99 7.32
CA GLY A 121 7.51 -19.67 6.97
C GLY A 121 6.65 -18.89 5.96
N LYS A 122 7.15 -18.69 4.75
CA LYS A 122 6.45 -17.88 3.72
C LYS A 122 5.09 -18.45 3.28
N GLN A 123 4.84 -19.74 3.47
CA GLN A 123 3.61 -20.40 3.02
C GLN A 123 2.44 -20.20 4.01
N VAL A 124 2.70 -19.82 5.26
CA VAL A 124 1.69 -19.64 6.30
C VAL A 124 0.65 -18.60 5.89
N THR A 125 1.08 -17.41 5.51
CA THR A 125 0.16 -16.31 5.19
C THR A 125 -0.73 -16.61 3.97
N PRO A 126 -0.23 -17.10 2.83
CA PRO A 126 -1.08 -17.49 1.70
C PRO A 126 -2.10 -18.57 2.07
N TRP A 127 -1.70 -19.58 2.82
CA TRP A 127 -2.60 -20.66 3.27
C TRP A 127 -3.71 -20.12 4.18
N LEU A 128 -3.35 -19.29 5.19
CA LEU A 128 -4.33 -18.70 6.10
C LEU A 128 -5.34 -17.83 5.33
N LEU A 129 -4.88 -16.99 4.39
CA LEU A 129 -5.76 -16.14 3.59
C LEU A 129 -6.73 -16.97 2.74
N GLN A 130 -6.24 -18.04 2.11
CA GLN A 130 -7.08 -18.96 1.34
C GLN A 130 -8.11 -19.64 2.24
N ARG A 131 -7.69 -20.10 3.42
CA ARG A 131 -8.58 -20.78 4.37
C ARG A 131 -9.67 -19.85 4.90
N VAL A 132 -9.32 -18.64 5.32
CA VAL A 132 -10.28 -17.61 5.77
C VAL A 132 -11.28 -17.29 4.64
N SER A 133 -10.79 -17.10 3.41
CA SER A 133 -11.67 -16.86 2.25
C SER A 133 -12.65 -18.01 2.00
N SER A 134 -12.28 -19.25 2.30
CA SER A 134 -13.19 -20.40 2.17
C SER A 134 -14.21 -20.51 3.31
N LEU A 135 -13.90 -19.94 4.49
CA LEU A 135 -14.76 -19.99 5.67
C LEU A 135 -15.73 -18.80 5.75
N ALA A 136 -15.37 -17.66 5.16
CA ALA A 136 -16.14 -16.41 5.26
C ALA A 136 -16.41 -15.80 3.87
N ALA A 137 -17.64 -15.94 3.41
CA ALA A 137 -18.07 -15.51 2.06
C ALA A 137 -17.95 -14.00 1.80
N HIS A 138 -18.01 -13.15 2.84
CA HIS A 138 -18.01 -11.69 2.73
C HIS A 138 -16.62 -11.05 2.92
N SER A 139 -15.55 -11.84 3.04
CA SER A 139 -14.21 -11.33 3.35
C SER A 139 -13.67 -10.34 2.30
N VAL A 140 -13.97 -10.55 1.02
CA VAL A 140 -13.52 -9.67 -0.07
C VAL A 140 -14.22 -8.32 -0.02
N GLN A 141 -15.53 -8.28 0.20
CA GLN A 141 -16.31 -7.03 0.26
C GLN A 141 -15.89 -6.19 1.46
N ASN A 142 -15.70 -6.82 2.62
CA ASN A 142 -15.19 -6.14 3.81
C ASN A 142 -13.78 -5.58 3.57
N ASN A 143 -12.90 -6.34 2.91
CA ASN A 143 -11.56 -5.87 2.57
C ASN A 143 -11.59 -4.64 1.64
N ILE A 144 -12.46 -4.64 0.63
CA ILE A 144 -12.66 -3.46 -0.24
C ILE A 144 -13.10 -2.25 0.60
N ALA A 145 -14.08 -2.42 1.50
CA ALA A 145 -14.56 -1.36 2.36
C ALA A 145 -13.46 -0.79 3.27
N LEU A 146 -12.61 -1.65 3.84
CA LEU A 146 -11.45 -1.24 4.64
C LEU A 146 -10.45 -0.40 3.82
N VAL A 147 -10.08 -0.87 2.63
CA VAL A 147 -9.12 -0.16 1.76
C VAL A 147 -9.67 1.20 1.35
N LEU A 148 -10.92 1.29 0.96
CA LEU A 148 -11.57 2.56 0.60
C LEU A 148 -11.63 3.52 1.79
N ASN A 149 -11.97 3.02 2.99
CA ASN A 149 -12.03 3.84 4.20
C ASN A 149 -10.65 4.36 4.61
N ASN A 150 -9.62 3.52 4.56
CA ASN A 150 -8.23 3.91 4.82
C ASN A 150 -7.76 4.98 3.82
N ALA A 151 -8.00 4.76 2.52
CA ALA A 151 -7.63 5.70 1.47
C ALA A 151 -8.32 7.06 1.63
N ARG A 152 -9.61 7.07 2.03
CA ARG A 152 -10.35 8.30 2.30
C ARG A 152 -9.72 9.09 3.44
N HIS A 153 -9.46 8.46 4.60
CA HIS A 153 -8.84 9.13 5.74
C HIS A 153 -7.45 9.67 5.40
N ALA A 154 -6.64 8.90 4.65
CA ALA A 154 -5.33 9.34 4.21
C ALA A 154 -5.41 10.56 3.27
N ALA A 155 -6.35 10.55 2.31
CA ALA A 155 -6.56 11.64 1.37
C ALA A 155 -7.06 12.91 2.08
N GLU A 156 -8.02 12.79 2.98
CA GLU A 156 -8.55 13.90 3.78
C GLU A 156 -7.44 14.50 4.68
N CYS A 157 -6.59 13.67 5.29
CA CYS A 157 -5.43 14.11 6.05
C CYS A 157 -4.44 14.88 5.18
N ALA A 158 -4.12 14.36 4.00
CA ALA A 158 -3.23 15.04 3.05
C ALA A 158 -3.81 16.38 2.59
N MET A 159 -5.11 16.46 2.39
CA MET A 159 -5.80 17.73 2.06
C MET A 159 -5.72 18.73 3.22
N SER A 160 -5.92 18.28 4.45
CA SER A 160 -5.80 19.12 5.65
C SER A 160 -4.35 19.63 5.84
N LEU A 161 -3.36 18.78 5.63
CA LEU A 161 -1.94 19.15 5.65
C LEU A 161 -1.58 20.20 4.60
N ALA A 162 -2.13 20.06 3.39
CA ALA A 162 -1.86 21.01 2.31
C ALA A 162 -2.44 22.40 2.61
N GLY A 163 -3.37 22.52 3.57
CA GLY A 163 -4.07 23.76 3.89
C GLY A 163 -4.92 24.29 2.72
N PRO A 164 -5.59 25.44 2.89
CA PRO A 164 -6.25 26.07 1.76
C PRO A 164 -5.19 26.42 0.72
N ARG A 165 -5.17 25.70 -0.39
CA ARG A 165 -4.27 25.94 -1.50
C ARG A 165 -4.36 27.40 -1.93
N LYS A 166 -3.37 28.23 -1.58
CA LYS A 166 -3.02 29.34 -2.45
C LYS A 166 -2.63 28.70 -3.78
N PRO A 167 -3.28 29.07 -4.90
CA PRO A 167 -2.87 28.53 -6.18
C PRO A 167 -1.46 29.01 -6.46
N THR A 168 -0.46 28.21 -6.13
CA THR A 168 0.89 28.39 -6.68
C THR A 168 0.76 27.88 -8.11
N VAL A 169 0.47 28.81 -9.01
CA VAL A 169 0.52 28.57 -10.44
C VAL A 169 1.99 28.35 -10.79
N ALA A 170 2.49 27.12 -10.63
CA ALA A 170 3.48 26.67 -11.56
C ALA A 170 2.76 26.72 -12.91
N GLN A 171 3.26 27.55 -13.83
CA GLN A 171 2.77 27.58 -15.20
C GLN A 171 3.13 26.25 -15.87
N VAL A 172 2.37 25.22 -15.51
CA VAL A 172 2.20 24.06 -16.35
C VAL A 172 1.32 24.55 -17.49
N HIS A 173 1.87 24.64 -18.70
CA HIS A 173 1.08 24.87 -19.89
C HIS A 173 -0.16 23.99 -19.80
N ALA A 174 -1.35 24.63 -19.72
CA ALA A 174 -2.60 23.97 -19.42
C ALA A 174 -2.80 22.76 -20.33
N PRO A 175 -2.71 21.53 -19.83
CA PRO A 175 -2.93 20.38 -20.66
C PRO A 175 -4.40 20.42 -21.07
N LYS A 176 -4.68 20.15 -22.35
CA LYS A 176 -6.05 19.96 -22.85
C LYS A 176 -6.81 19.12 -21.82
N LYS A 177 -7.97 19.62 -21.37
CA LYS A 177 -8.81 19.10 -20.26
C LYS A 177 -8.65 17.60 -20.01
N ALA A 178 -7.89 17.24 -18.96
CA ALA A 178 -7.88 15.89 -18.45
C ALA A 178 -9.26 15.57 -17.85
N ARG A 179 -9.88 14.48 -18.29
CA ARG A 179 -11.14 13.98 -17.69
C ARG A 179 -10.82 12.99 -16.54
N ILE A 180 -9.71 12.28 -16.67
CA ILE A 180 -9.23 11.32 -15.67
C ILE A 180 -7.76 11.65 -15.38
N MET A 181 -7.44 11.79 -14.11
CA MET A 181 -6.07 11.91 -13.61
C MET A 181 -5.79 10.72 -12.69
N VAL A 182 -4.76 9.96 -13.02
CA VAL A 182 -4.26 8.86 -12.20
C VAL A 182 -2.96 9.32 -11.57
N ILE A 183 -2.86 9.23 -10.25
CA ILE A 183 -1.66 9.65 -9.50
C ILE A 183 -1.10 8.43 -8.78
N GLY A 184 0.18 8.13 -8.98
CA GLY A 184 0.84 7.03 -8.28
C GLY A 184 2.08 6.51 -9.00
N CYS A 185 2.50 5.29 -8.69
CA CYS A 185 3.72 4.71 -9.21
C CYS A 185 3.52 4.11 -10.61
N ALA A 186 4.39 4.51 -11.53
CA ALA A 186 4.78 3.74 -12.69
C ALA A 186 6.19 3.20 -12.43
N ALA A 187 6.47 1.97 -12.80
CA ALA A 187 7.75 1.31 -12.52
C ALA A 187 8.20 0.47 -13.71
N VAL A 188 9.49 0.19 -13.76
CA VAL A 188 10.04 -0.81 -14.66
C VAL A 188 10.23 -2.10 -13.87
N ASP A 189 9.56 -3.16 -14.30
CA ASP A 189 9.64 -4.49 -13.69
C ASP A 189 10.75 -5.26 -14.39
N ILE A 190 11.74 -5.74 -13.63
CA ILE A 190 12.85 -6.55 -14.10
C ILE A 190 12.67 -7.94 -13.51
N THR A 191 12.30 -8.90 -14.35
CA THR A 191 12.09 -10.29 -13.95
C THR A 191 13.26 -11.14 -14.42
N ALA A 192 14.00 -11.69 -13.48
CA ALA A 192 15.05 -12.67 -13.76
C ALA A 192 14.53 -14.08 -13.46
N GLN A 193 14.60 -14.99 -14.42
CA GLN A 193 14.21 -16.39 -14.28
C GLN A 193 15.40 -17.31 -14.51
N ALA A 194 15.77 -18.08 -13.50
CA ALA A 194 16.82 -19.09 -13.62
C ALA A 194 16.32 -20.28 -14.43
N LEU A 195 17.16 -20.83 -15.32
CA LEU A 195 16.87 -22.04 -16.10
C LEU A 195 17.06 -23.33 -15.30
N LYS A 196 17.79 -23.28 -14.19
CA LYS A 196 18.03 -24.41 -13.29
C LYS A 196 18.02 -23.93 -11.85
N PRO A 197 17.58 -24.76 -10.88
CA PRO A 197 17.69 -24.43 -9.46
C PRO A 197 19.14 -24.13 -9.09
N SER A 198 19.41 -22.95 -8.57
CA SER A 198 20.76 -22.43 -8.30
C SER A 198 21.09 -22.36 -6.81
N LEU A 199 20.53 -23.24 -6.00
CA LEU A 199 20.54 -23.10 -4.54
C LEU A 199 21.87 -23.40 -3.83
N SER A 200 22.93 -23.83 -4.54
CA SER A 200 24.16 -24.27 -3.88
C SER A 200 25.46 -23.59 -4.32
N ASP A 201 25.46 -22.75 -5.35
CA ASP A 201 26.66 -22.10 -5.85
C ASP A 201 26.45 -20.58 -5.97
N PRO A 202 27.31 -19.73 -5.35
CA PRO A 202 27.23 -18.26 -5.48
C PRO A 202 27.67 -17.76 -6.88
N SER A 203 27.86 -18.63 -7.86
CA SER A 203 28.17 -18.25 -9.22
C SER A 203 26.97 -17.79 -10.04
N THR A 204 27.23 -17.21 -11.22
CA THR A 204 26.20 -16.78 -12.18
C THR A 204 25.39 -17.96 -12.69
N ALA A 205 24.07 -17.91 -12.54
CA ALA A 205 23.16 -18.90 -13.12
C ALA A 205 22.68 -18.44 -14.51
N PRO A 206 22.68 -19.35 -15.52
CA PRO A 206 22.02 -19.06 -16.79
C PRO A 206 20.53 -18.85 -16.61
N GLY A 207 19.99 -17.82 -17.24
CA GLY A 207 18.59 -17.48 -17.12
C GLY A 207 18.13 -16.52 -18.20
N SER A 208 16.86 -16.14 -18.16
CA SER A 208 16.30 -15.03 -18.93
C SER A 208 16.06 -13.82 -18.05
N ILE A 209 16.12 -12.64 -18.65
CA ILE A 209 15.73 -11.39 -18.02
C ILE A 209 14.67 -10.75 -18.91
N ASP A 210 13.49 -10.54 -18.35
CA ASP A 210 12.40 -9.80 -18.97
C ASP A 210 12.27 -8.43 -18.30
N ILE A 211 12.18 -7.40 -19.12
CA ILE A 211 12.01 -6.02 -18.68
C ILE A 211 10.66 -5.53 -19.22
N THR A 212 9.75 -5.20 -18.32
CA THR A 212 8.43 -4.69 -18.67
C THR A 212 8.14 -3.38 -17.95
N VAL A 213 7.29 -2.56 -18.57
CA VAL A 213 6.85 -1.31 -17.95
C VAL A 213 5.49 -1.52 -17.31
N GLY A 214 5.42 -1.34 -15.99
CA GLY A 214 4.27 -1.64 -15.16
C GLY A 214 4.04 -0.58 -14.08
N GLY A 215 3.57 -1.05 -12.94
CA GLY A 215 3.17 -0.24 -11.79
C GLY A 215 1.66 0.00 -11.75
N VAL A 216 1.12 0.00 -10.54
CA VAL A 216 -0.35 0.03 -10.31
C VAL A 216 -1.00 1.24 -11.01
N ALA A 217 -0.45 2.43 -10.83
CA ALA A 217 -1.03 3.63 -11.42
C ALA A 217 -0.95 3.64 -12.96
N LEU A 218 0.15 3.15 -13.54
CA LEU A 218 0.25 3.04 -15.00
C LEU A 218 -0.78 2.04 -15.55
N ASN A 219 -0.97 0.90 -14.89
CA ASN A 219 -1.95 -0.10 -15.31
C ASN A 219 -3.39 0.44 -15.22
N ILE A 220 -3.72 1.20 -14.18
CA ILE A 220 -5.01 1.89 -14.06
C ILE A 220 -5.17 2.93 -15.19
N ALA A 221 -4.12 3.72 -15.46
CA ALA A 221 -4.15 4.72 -16.53
C ALA A 221 -4.30 4.07 -17.91
N ARG A 222 -3.63 2.95 -18.18
CA ARG A 222 -3.79 2.16 -19.41
C ARG A 222 -5.21 1.63 -19.56
N ALA A 223 -5.80 1.08 -18.51
CA ALA A 223 -7.18 0.60 -18.53
C ALA A 223 -8.16 1.75 -18.83
N ALA A 224 -8.03 2.88 -18.14
CA ALA A 224 -8.84 4.05 -18.40
C ALA A 224 -8.66 4.59 -19.83
N HIS A 225 -7.42 4.63 -20.32
CA HIS A 225 -7.07 5.05 -21.68
C HIS A 225 -7.68 4.13 -22.75
N ALA A 226 -7.73 2.82 -22.49
CA ALA A 226 -8.33 1.86 -23.40
C ALA A 226 -9.85 2.01 -23.53
N MET A 227 -10.52 2.43 -22.43
CA MET A 227 -11.98 2.53 -22.36
C MET A 227 -12.54 3.84 -22.92
N LEU A 228 -11.73 4.88 -23.08
CA LEU A 228 -12.20 6.19 -23.53
C LEU A 228 -12.02 6.38 -25.04
N GLU A 229 -13.02 7.00 -25.68
CA GLU A 229 -12.93 7.38 -27.10
C GLU A 229 -11.85 8.45 -27.31
N ASP A 230 -11.85 9.51 -26.49
CA ASP A 230 -10.77 10.52 -26.50
C ASP A 230 -9.66 10.13 -25.53
N LYS A 231 -8.71 9.39 -26.05
CA LYS A 231 -7.56 8.83 -25.32
C LYS A 231 -6.65 9.89 -24.67
N ARG A 232 -6.67 11.15 -25.15
CA ARG A 232 -5.87 12.25 -24.62
C ARG A 232 -6.43 12.86 -23.34
N THR A 233 -7.55 12.36 -22.86
CA THR A 233 -8.20 12.83 -21.63
C THR A 233 -7.72 12.14 -20.37
N VAL A 234 -6.90 11.07 -20.48
CA VAL A 234 -6.25 10.39 -19.34
C VAL A 234 -4.85 10.95 -19.13
N VAL A 235 -4.56 11.32 -17.91
CA VAL A 235 -3.26 11.85 -17.49
C VAL A 235 -2.73 10.97 -16.34
N LEU A 236 -1.49 10.50 -16.49
CA LEU A 236 -0.75 9.81 -15.42
C LEU A 236 0.25 10.78 -14.80
N VAL A 237 0.13 10.97 -13.49
CA VAL A 237 1.10 11.69 -12.66
C VAL A 237 1.91 10.65 -11.91
N ALA A 238 3.17 10.46 -12.30
CA ALA A 238 4.06 9.45 -11.75
C ALA A 238 5.52 9.96 -11.72
N PRO A 239 6.36 9.52 -10.78
CA PRO A 239 7.77 9.85 -10.77
C PRO A 239 8.50 9.15 -11.94
N LYS A 240 9.41 9.88 -12.58
CA LYS A 240 10.31 9.43 -13.63
C LYS A 240 11.65 10.15 -13.53
N ALA A 241 12.75 9.44 -13.64
CA ALA A 241 14.08 10.05 -13.74
C ALA A 241 14.52 10.22 -15.20
N ASP A 242 15.59 10.99 -15.37
CA ASP A 242 16.29 11.12 -16.65
C ASP A 242 17.38 10.04 -16.73
N ASP A 243 16.94 8.78 -16.69
CA ASP A 243 17.77 7.57 -16.79
C ASP A 243 17.22 6.61 -17.87
N THR A 244 17.98 5.57 -18.18
CA THR A 244 17.61 4.59 -19.22
C THR A 244 16.24 3.96 -18.97
N LEU A 245 15.90 3.65 -17.72
CA LEU A 245 14.61 3.04 -17.37
C LEU A 245 13.47 4.05 -17.46
N GLY A 246 13.72 5.31 -17.14
CA GLY A 246 12.76 6.40 -17.31
C GLY A 246 12.47 6.70 -18.79
N HIS A 247 13.48 6.61 -19.65
CA HIS A 247 13.27 6.70 -21.09
C HIS A 247 12.47 5.52 -21.62
N LEU A 248 12.80 4.29 -21.21
CA LEU A 248 12.04 3.09 -21.57
C LEU A 248 10.56 3.23 -21.20
N MET A 249 10.26 3.68 -19.97
CA MET A 249 8.90 3.91 -19.49
C MET A 249 8.18 4.98 -20.33
N GLN A 250 8.87 6.07 -20.64
CA GLN A 250 8.28 7.16 -21.43
C GLN A 250 8.00 6.73 -22.87
N ASP A 251 8.87 5.93 -23.46
CA ASP A 251 8.71 5.44 -24.84
C ASP A 251 7.58 4.41 -24.92
N ASP A 252 7.44 3.52 -23.94
CA ASP A 252 6.31 2.60 -23.84
C ASP A 252 4.97 3.35 -23.77
N MET A 253 4.90 4.41 -22.96
CA MET A 253 3.71 5.26 -22.88
C MET A 253 3.42 5.97 -24.21
N ARG A 254 4.46 6.43 -24.93
CA ARG A 254 4.32 7.06 -26.26
C ARG A 254 3.81 6.07 -27.31
N VAL A 255 4.35 4.86 -27.34
CA VAL A 255 3.89 3.77 -28.22
C VAL A 255 2.41 3.49 -27.98
N SER A 256 1.99 3.49 -26.72
CA SER A 256 0.60 3.33 -26.30
C SER A 256 -0.25 4.60 -26.51
N ARG A 257 0.32 5.67 -27.09
CA ARG A 257 -0.32 6.99 -27.30
C ARG A 257 -0.85 7.64 -26.01
N MET A 258 -0.25 7.31 -24.89
CA MET A 258 -0.54 7.94 -23.61
C MET A 258 0.21 9.27 -23.47
N ARG A 259 -0.34 10.17 -22.68
CA ARG A 259 0.31 11.44 -22.36
C ARG A 259 1.48 11.23 -21.40
N THR A 260 2.59 11.92 -21.65
CA THR A 260 3.80 11.88 -20.83
C THR A 260 4.14 13.23 -20.20
N ASP A 261 3.29 14.25 -20.41
CA ASP A 261 3.51 15.64 -20.02
C ASP A 261 3.25 15.93 -18.53
N ALA A 262 2.75 14.94 -17.79
CA ALA A 262 2.53 15.04 -16.34
C ALA A 262 3.43 14.11 -15.53
N LEU A 263 4.47 13.52 -16.13
CA LEU A 263 5.49 12.79 -15.41
C LEU A 263 6.35 13.77 -14.60
N ILE A 264 6.58 13.44 -13.33
CA ILE A 264 7.31 14.30 -12.38
C ILE A 264 8.77 13.86 -12.34
N GLN A 265 9.69 14.81 -12.52
CA GLN A 265 11.11 14.54 -12.42
C GLN A 265 11.48 14.02 -11.02
N SER A 266 12.17 12.90 -10.98
CA SER A 266 12.65 12.20 -9.79
C SER A 266 14.15 11.93 -9.90
N ALA A 267 14.80 11.61 -8.78
CA ALA A 267 16.22 11.26 -8.76
C ALA A 267 16.50 9.88 -9.40
N ARG A 268 15.53 8.95 -9.30
CA ARG A 268 15.60 7.60 -9.90
C ARG A 268 14.23 7.19 -10.40
N THR A 269 14.21 6.41 -11.49
CA THR A 269 12.97 5.77 -11.97
C THR A 269 12.64 4.59 -11.06
N PRO A 270 11.38 4.47 -10.61
CA PRO A 270 10.98 3.33 -9.79
C PRO A 270 11.17 2.01 -10.54
N THR A 271 11.69 1.01 -9.85
CA THR A 271 11.89 -0.35 -10.38
C THR A 271 11.35 -1.39 -9.40
N CYS A 272 10.89 -2.50 -9.95
CA CYS A 272 10.59 -3.72 -9.22
C CYS A 272 11.46 -4.85 -9.73
N ASN A 273 12.19 -5.52 -8.85
CA ASN A 273 13.05 -6.64 -9.22
C ASN A 273 12.42 -7.93 -8.70
N LEU A 274 12.14 -8.85 -9.61
CA LEU A 274 11.59 -10.18 -9.34
C LEU A 274 12.64 -11.22 -9.73
N VAL A 275 12.96 -12.10 -8.81
CA VAL A 275 13.82 -13.26 -9.09
C VAL A 275 12.98 -14.51 -8.92
N LEU A 276 12.78 -15.24 -9.99
CA LEU A 276 12.04 -16.49 -10.04
C LEU A 276 13.01 -17.65 -10.08
N ASP A 277 12.85 -18.58 -9.17
CA ASP A 277 13.57 -19.83 -9.18
C ASP A 277 12.89 -20.83 -10.15
N ALA A 278 13.66 -21.79 -10.65
CA ALA A 278 13.22 -22.76 -11.66
C ALA A 278 12.26 -23.86 -11.11
N ASN A 279 11.65 -23.67 -9.93
CA ASN A 279 10.72 -24.62 -9.31
C ASN A 279 9.28 -24.31 -9.67
#